data_6d97c9a268b008a7c2bbabdf8d5d48fc
#
_entry.id   6d97c9a268b008a7c2bbabdf8d5d48fc
#
_cell.length_a   1.000
_cell.length_b   1.000
_cell.length_c   1.000
_cell.angle_alpha   90.00
_cell.angle_beta   90.00
_cell.angle_gamma   90.00
#
_symmetry.space_group_name_H-M   'P 1'
#
loop_
_entity.id
_entity.type
_entity.pdbx_description
1 polymer ?
#
loop_
_entity_poly.entity_id
_entity_poly.type
_entity_poly.pdbx_seq_one_letter_code
_entity_poly.pdbx_strand_id
1 'polypeptide(L)'
;ELSLKEINAIHKAVPDIELEVFVHGALCVSYSGACYASEYCFHRSANRGNCAQFCRLKFDLKDGSDNIIQKDKYMLSLKDMCRIHSLKDLLEAGATSLKIEGRLKNVSYVKNVVAAYSQELNRIIASYPDKYKRASNGKTTYSFKPDLSKTFNRGFTDYFLYGRKPGLASVNTPK
;
A
#
# COMPACT_ATOMS: atom_id res chain seq x y z
N GLU A 1 7.21 4.55 0.12
CA GLU A 1 7.80 5.35 -0.98
C GLU A 1 9.19 4.85 -1.37
N LEU A 2 9.87 4.08 -0.50
CA LEU A 2 11.20 3.54 -0.76
C LEU A 2 11.17 2.37 -1.75
N SER A 3 12.22 2.27 -2.54
CA SER A 3 12.50 1.13 -3.41
C SER A 3 13.16 -0.03 -2.63
N LEU A 4 13.19 -1.23 -3.20
CA LEU A 4 13.93 -2.38 -2.64
C LEU A 4 15.41 -2.05 -2.41
N LYS A 5 16.02 -1.30 -3.32
CA LYS A 5 17.43 -0.89 -3.20
C LYS A 5 17.66 -0.04 -1.96
N GLU A 6 16.77 0.91 -1.70
CA GLU A 6 16.86 1.80 -0.53
C GLU A 6 16.57 1.04 0.77
N ILE A 7 15.56 0.14 0.80
CA ILE A 7 15.27 -0.72 1.96
C ILE A 7 16.49 -1.57 2.29
N ASN A 8 17.11 -2.20 1.30
CA ASN A 8 18.30 -3.02 1.49
C ASN A 8 19.51 -2.18 1.96
N ALA A 9 19.67 -0.96 1.46
CA ALA A 9 20.73 -0.05 1.91
C ALA A 9 20.56 0.33 3.38
N ILE A 10 19.32 0.60 3.84
CA ILE A 10 19.01 0.88 5.24
C ILE A 10 19.32 -0.35 6.10
N HIS A 11 18.84 -1.53 5.71
CA HIS A 11 19.11 -2.77 6.45
C HIS A 11 20.61 -3.04 6.61
N LYS A 12 21.41 -2.82 5.55
CA LYS A 12 22.88 -2.97 5.61
C LYS A 12 23.55 -1.95 6.53
N ALA A 13 23.02 -0.72 6.56
CA ALA A 13 23.58 0.35 7.39
C ALA A 13 23.25 0.17 8.88
N VAL A 14 22.10 -0.42 9.20
CA VAL A 14 21.60 -0.61 10.57
C VAL A 14 21.00 -2.02 10.74
N PRO A 15 21.82 -3.07 10.72
CA PRO A 15 21.36 -4.45 10.63
C PRO A 15 20.58 -4.94 11.85
N ASP A 16 20.78 -4.31 13.00
CA ASP A 16 20.14 -4.68 14.28
C ASP A 16 18.75 -4.08 14.46
N ILE A 17 18.30 -3.23 13.52
CA ILE A 17 16.98 -2.59 13.59
C ILE A 17 15.97 -3.36 12.72
N GLU A 18 14.82 -3.68 13.31
CA GLU A 18 13.69 -4.26 12.58
C GLU A 18 13.10 -3.25 11.60
N LEU A 19 12.89 -3.67 10.35
CA LEU A 19 12.29 -2.84 9.32
C LEU A 19 10.83 -3.25 9.09
N GLU A 20 9.89 -2.36 9.42
CA GLU A 20 8.49 -2.51 9.07
C GLU A 20 8.20 -1.81 7.73
N VAL A 21 7.59 -2.54 6.80
CA VAL A 21 7.24 -2.00 5.47
C VAL A 21 5.75 -2.18 5.18
N PHE A 22 5.13 -1.17 4.58
CA PHE A 22 3.78 -1.32 4.06
C PHE A 22 3.76 -2.26 2.86
N VAL A 23 2.81 -3.20 2.85
CA VAL A 23 2.65 -4.19 1.76
C VAL A 23 1.27 -4.15 1.10
N HIS A 24 0.24 -3.62 1.77
CA HIS A 24 -1.11 -3.57 1.22
C HIS A 24 -1.91 -2.39 1.76
N GLY A 25 -2.77 -1.84 0.90
CA GLY A 25 -3.80 -0.87 1.26
C GLY A 25 -3.68 0.49 0.58
N ALA A 26 -4.44 1.46 1.05
CA ALA A 26 -4.56 2.77 0.44
C ALA A 26 -3.25 3.57 0.50
N LEU A 27 -2.89 4.18 -0.63
CA LEU A 27 -1.76 5.11 -0.71
C LEU A 27 -2.21 6.55 -0.52
N CYS A 28 -1.37 7.37 0.12
CA CYS A 28 -1.53 8.82 0.15
C CYS A 28 -0.88 9.45 -1.08
N VAL A 29 -1.52 10.48 -1.66
CA VAL A 29 -0.94 11.25 -2.77
C VAL A 29 0.14 12.21 -2.30
N SER A 30 0.09 12.63 -1.04
CA SER A 30 1.07 13.55 -0.46
C SER A 30 2.35 12.81 -0.08
N TYR A 31 3.47 13.46 -0.35
CA TYR A 31 4.80 12.93 -0.01
C TYR A 31 4.91 12.68 1.50
N SER A 32 5.33 11.48 1.87
CA SER A 32 5.41 11.00 3.27
C SER A 32 4.11 11.21 4.07
N GLY A 33 2.95 11.30 3.40
CA GLY A 33 1.67 11.55 4.04
C GLY A 33 1.50 12.96 4.61
N ALA A 34 2.46 13.86 4.43
CA ALA A 34 2.39 15.24 4.92
C ALA A 34 1.40 16.06 4.07
N CYS A 35 0.18 16.24 4.57
CA CYS A 35 -0.90 16.91 3.87
C CYS A 35 -1.55 18.00 4.72
N TYR A 36 -1.51 19.24 4.23
CA TYR A 36 -2.16 20.39 4.85
C TYR A 36 -3.47 20.81 4.15
N ALA A 37 -3.74 20.26 2.97
CA ALA A 37 -4.90 20.62 2.19
C ALA A 37 -6.23 20.24 2.88
N SER A 38 -6.25 19.11 3.60
CA SER A 38 -7.42 18.71 4.39
C SER A 38 -7.76 19.71 5.49
N GLU A 39 -6.74 20.28 6.14
CA GLU A 39 -6.92 21.30 7.17
C GLU A 39 -7.35 22.64 6.55
N TYR A 40 -6.67 23.05 5.48
CA TYR A 40 -6.98 24.30 4.78
C TYR A 40 -8.41 24.30 4.19
N CYS A 41 -8.82 23.23 3.52
CA CYS A 41 -10.12 23.18 2.83
C CYS A 41 -11.28 22.77 3.74
N PHE A 42 -11.04 22.00 4.80
CA PHE A 42 -12.10 21.32 5.57
C PHE A 42 -11.93 21.44 7.09
N HIS A 43 -10.94 22.20 7.56
CA HIS A 43 -10.60 22.33 8.98
C HIS A 43 -10.37 20.99 9.68
N ARG A 44 -9.82 19.99 8.94
CA ARG A 44 -9.56 18.64 9.40
C ARG A 44 -8.08 18.29 9.22
N SER A 45 -7.34 18.14 10.31
CA SER A 45 -5.92 17.85 10.26
C SER A 45 -5.65 16.40 9.84
N ALA A 46 -5.25 16.21 8.57
CA ALA A 46 -4.85 14.90 8.04
C ALA A 46 -3.62 14.34 8.77
N ASN A 47 -2.68 15.21 9.15
CA ASN A 47 -1.45 14.85 9.87
C ASN A 47 -1.73 14.33 11.29
N ARG A 48 -2.94 14.57 11.83
CA ARG A 48 -3.43 14.07 13.12
C ARG A 48 -4.50 12.98 12.96
N GLY A 49 -4.54 12.31 11.80
CA GLY A 49 -5.45 11.19 11.55
C GLY A 49 -6.86 11.58 11.11
N ASN A 50 -7.19 12.86 10.96
CA ASN A 50 -8.52 13.35 10.58
C ASN A 50 -8.60 13.81 9.12
N CYS A 51 -8.11 12.94 8.20
CA CYS A 51 -8.09 13.22 6.78
C CYS A 51 -9.48 13.32 6.17
N ALA A 52 -9.76 14.38 5.40
CA ALA A 52 -11.03 14.55 4.67
C ALA A 52 -11.11 13.71 3.40
N GLN A 53 -9.99 13.13 2.93
CA GLN A 53 -9.90 12.31 1.71
C GLN A 53 -10.37 13.03 0.43
N PHE A 54 -10.27 14.36 0.36
CA PHE A 54 -10.71 15.14 -0.80
C PHE A 54 -9.97 14.73 -2.08
N CYS A 55 -8.71 14.24 -1.99
CA CYS A 55 -7.96 13.69 -3.11
C CYS A 55 -8.62 12.47 -3.78
N ARG A 56 -9.70 11.95 -3.20
CA ARG A 56 -10.53 10.87 -3.76
C ARG A 56 -11.74 11.38 -4.53
N LEU A 57 -11.90 12.69 -4.63
CA LEU A 57 -12.91 13.33 -5.46
C LEU A 57 -12.40 13.49 -6.89
N LYS A 58 -13.31 13.81 -7.80
CA LYS A 58 -12.99 14.16 -9.17
C LYS A 58 -12.57 15.62 -9.28
N PHE A 59 -11.65 15.90 -10.18
CA PHE A 59 -11.12 17.23 -10.46
C PHE A 59 -11.04 17.48 -11.96
N ASP A 60 -11.12 18.73 -12.33
CA ASP A 60 -10.72 19.21 -13.66
C ASP A 60 -9.23 19.55 -13.63
N LEU A 61 -8.48 19.04 -14.61
CA LEU A 61 -7.10 19.43 -14.86
C LEU A 61 -7.08 20.56 -15.89
N LYS A 62 -6.48 21.68 -15.54
CA LYS A 62 -6.34 22.86 -16.40
C LYS A 62 -4.87 23.16 -16.64
N ASP A 63 -4.57 23.81 -17.77
CA ASP A 63 -3.25 24.38 -18.08
C ASP A 63 -3.07 25.77 -17.44
N GLY A 64 -1.90 26.38 -17.66
CA GLY A 64 -1.59 27.74 -17.16
C GLY A 64 -2.44 28.86 -17.79
N SER A 65 -3.18 28.57 -18.85
CA SER A 65 -4.12 29.48 -19.54
C SER A 65 -5.58 29.18 -19.21
N ASP A 66 -5.84 28.38 -18.18
CA ASP A 66 -7.15 27.96 -17.69
C ASP A 66 -7.96 27.06 -18.65
N ASN A 67 -7.32 26.53 -19.71
CA ASN A 67 -7.96 25.55 -20.60
C ASN A 67 -8.07 24.18 -19.92
N ILE A 68 -9.23 23.53 -20.07
CA ILE A 68 -9.45 22.21 -19.51
C ILE A 68 -8.73 21.15 -20.36
N ILE A 69 -7.72 20.50 -19.78
CA ILE A 69 -7.00 19.34 -20.37
C ILE A 69 -7.76 18.05 -20.11
N GLN A 70 -8.29 17.87 -18.89
CA GLN A 70 -9.09 16.72 -18.48
C GLN A 70 -10.23 17.19 -17.58
N LYS A 71 -11.43 16.67 -17.79
CA LYS A 71 -12.62 17.04 -17.02
C LYS A 71 -13.13 15.85 -16.19
N ASP A 72 -13.54 16.15 -14.95
CA ASP A 72 -14.26 15.22 -14.06
C ASP A 72 -13.54 13.87 -13.86
N LYS A 73 -12.22 13.91 -13.52
CA LYS A 73 -11.37 12.72 -13.34
C LYS A 73 -10.78 12.61 -11.94
N TYR A 74 -10.52 11.38 -11.48
CA TYR A 74 -9.88 11.09 -10.19
C TYR A 74 -8.35 11.29 -10.25
N MET A 75 -7.92 12.52 -10.56
CA MET A 75 -6.53 12.85 -10.86
C MET A 75 -5.56 12.58 -9.71
N LEU A 76 -6.03 12.73 -8.46
CA LEU A 76 -5.23 12.57 -7.24
C LEU A 76 -5.47 11.24 -6.52
N SER A 77 -6.41 10.41 -7.01
CA SER A 77 -6.74 9.14 -6.37
C SER A 77 -5.78 8.05 -6.82
N LEU A 78 -4.80 7.72 -5.99
CA LEU A 78 -3.86 6.65 -6.27
C LEU A 78 -4.53 5.27 -6.22
N LYS A 79 -4.01 4.33 -7.03
CA LYS A 79 -4.27 2.89 -6.89
C LYS A 79 -3.83 2.42 -5.51
N ASP A 80 -4.43 1.34 -5.03
CA ASP A 80 -4.04 0.76 -3.75
C ASP A 80 -2.75 -0.05 -3.89
N MET A 81 -1.89 0.01 -2.86
CA MET A 81 -0.69 -0.81 -2.80
C MET A 81 -1.06 -2.29 -2.70
N CYS A 82 -0.38 -3.12 -3.48
CA CYS A 82 -0.43 -4.58 -3.34
C CYS A 82 0.95 -5.15 -3.70
N ARG A 83 1.67 -5.63 -2.70
CA ARG A 83 3.03 -6.19 -2.84
C ARG A 83 3.07 -7.69 -2.55
N ILE A 84 1.94 -8.40 -2.72
CA ILE A 84 1.87 -9.83 -2.40
C ILE A 84 2.87 -10.66 -3.22
N HIS A 85 3.07 -10.32 -4.49
CA HIS A 85 4.02 -11.01 -5.36
C HIS A 85 5.48 -10.60 -5.13
N SER A 86 5.71 -9.55 -4.35
CA SER A 86 7.03 -9.00 -4.03
C SER A 86 7.48 -9.32 -2.60
N LEU A 87 6.74 -10.17 -1.86
CA LEU A 87 7.05 -10.47 -0.46
C LEU A 87 8.44 -11.07 -0.29
N LYS A 88 8.83 -12.02 -1.17
CA LYS A 88 10.16 -12.62 -1.11
C LYS A 88 11.25 -11.56 -1.27
N ASP A 89 11.11 -10.66 -2.23
CA ASP A 89 12.10 -9.60 -2.48
C ASP A 89 12.20 -8.64 -1.29
N LEU A 90 11.07 -8.33 -0.64
CA LEU A 90 11.04 -7.50 0.57
C LEU A 90 11.75 -8.18 1.75
N LEU A 91 11.51 -9.47 1.96
CA LEU A 91 12.21 -10.25 3.00
C LEU A 91 13.71 -10.30 2.71
N GLU A 92 14.11 -10.49 1.45
CA GLU A 92 15.53 -10.48 1.03
C GLU A 92 16.18 -9.11 1.17
N ALA A 93 15.41 -8.03 1.03
CA ALA A 93 15.87 -6.67 1.28
C ALA A 93 16.01 -6.30 2.77
N GLY A 94 15.61 -7.20 3.68
CA GLY A 94 15.74 -7.04 5.14
C GLY A 94 14.47 -6.60 5.86
N ALA A 95 13.31 -6.60 5.20
CA ALA A 95 12.04 -6.35 5.87
C ALA A 95 11.69 -7.53 6.80
N THR A 96 11.42 -7.25 8.07
CA THR A 96 11.05 -8.23 9.11
C THR A 96 9.59 -8.11 9.53
N SER A 97 8.98 -6.94 9.34
CA SER A 97 7.57 -6.68 9.65
C SER A 97 6.83 -6.16 8.42
N LEU A 98 5.66 -6.73 8.15
CA LEU A 98 4.84 -6.44 6.97
C LEU A 98 3.53 -5.80 7.39
N LYS A 99 3.32 -4.54 7.03
CA LYS A 99 2.18 -3.72 7.46
C LYS A 99 1.07 -3.66 6.43
N ILE A 100 -0.15 -3.98 6.85
CA ILE A 100 -1.37 -3.86 6.06
C ILE A 100 -2.15 -2.64 6.55
N GLU A 101 -2.45 -1.69 5.65
CA GLU A 101 -3.36 -0.57 5.95
C GLU A 101 -4.81 -1.04 5.82
N GLY A 102 -5.61 -0.80 6.86
CA GLY A 102 -6.98 -1.26 6.89
C GLY A 102 -7.87 -0.57 7.93
N ARG A 103 -7.44 0.55 8.51
CA ARG A 103 -8.11 1.24 9.63
C ARG A 103 -9.60 1.51 9.41
N LEU A 104 -10.01 1.92 8.21
CA LEU A 104 -11.40 2.21 7.86
C LEU A 104 -12.05 1.10 7.01
N LYS A 105 -11.50 -0.11 7.07
CA LYS A 105 -12.01 -1.26 6.31
C LYS A 105 -12.86 -2.17 7.19
N ASN A 106 -13.81 -2.86 6.55
CA ASN A 106 -14.64 -3.84 7.25
C ASN A 106 -13.88 -5.13 7.56
N VAL A 107 -14.48 -5.95 8.43
CA VAL A 107 -13.86 -7.21 8.88
C VAL A 107 -13.59 -8.17 7.72
N SER A 108 -14.48 -8.22 6.71
CA SER A 108 -14.29 -9.09 5.54
C SER A 108 -13.06 -8.72 4.74
N TYR A 109 -12.80 -7.42 4.55
CA TYR A 109 -11.58 -6.92 3.93
C TYR A 109 -10.35 -7.39 4.71
N VAL A 110 -10.33 -7.16 6.03
CA VAL A 110 -9.19 -7.52 6.88
C VAL A 110 -8.92 -9.01 6.83
N LYS A 111 -9.96 -9.84 7.02
CA LYS A 111 -9.84 -11.30 6.95
C LYS A 111 -9.28 -11.77 5.62
N ASN A 112 -9.79 -11.25 4.50
CA ASN A 112 -9.38 -11.67 3.16
C ASN A 112 -7.93 -11.28 2.87
N VAL A 113 -7.54 -10.03 3.18
CA VAL A 113 -6.18 -9.54 2.95
C VAL A 113 -5.17 -10.28 3.84
N VAL A 114 -5.44 -10.39 5.13
CA VAL A 114 -4.53 -11.10 6.06
C VAL A 114 -4.38 -12.57 5.67
N ALA A 115 -5.46 -13.24 5.27
CA ALA A 115 -5.41 -14.63 4.82
C ALA A 115 -4.54 -14.79 3.56
N ALA A 116 -4.68 -13.89 2.58
CA ALA A 116 -3.89 -13.92 1.35
C ALA A 116 -2.38 -13.78 1.66
N TYR A 117 -2.01 -12.78 2.45
CA TYR A 117 -0.61 -12.54 2.82
C TYR A 117 -0.04 -13.66 3.69
N SER A 118 -0.82 -14.19 4.64
CA SER A 118 -0.40 -15.33 5.48
C SER A 118 -0.15 -16.60 4.65
N GLN A 119 -1.01 -16.89 3.67
CA GLN A 119 -0.83 -18.04 2.78
C GLN A 119 0.43 -17.88 1.91
N GLU A 120 0.66 -16.69 1.36
CA GLU A 120 1.86 -16.42 0.56
C GLU A 120 3.15 -16.50 1.39
N LEU A 121 3.15 -15.96 2.62
CA LEU A 121 4.28 -16.13 3.55
C LEU A 121 4.54 -17.60 3.88
N ASN A 122 3.48 -18.37 4.15
CA ASN A 122 3.64 -19.80 4.41
C ASN A 122 4.25 -20.55 3.21
N ARG A 123 3.86 -20.17 1.98
CA ARG A 123 4.43 -20.72 0.75
C ARG A 123 5.93 -20.39 0.62
N ILE A 124 6.31 -19.15 0.91
CA ILE A 124 7.72 -18.71 0.89
C ILE A 124 8.53 -19.49 1.94
N ILE A 125 8.03 -19.57 3.18
CA ILE A 125 8.71 -20.30 4.27
C ILE A 125 8.88 -21.78 3.91
N ALA A 126 7.84 -22.42 3.35
CA ALA A 126 7.92 -23.81 2.93
C ALA A 126 8.94 -24.04 1.78
N SER A 127 9.08 -23.04 0.90
CA SER A 127 10.05 -23.12 -0.21
C SER A 127 11.50 -22.85 0.20
N TYR A 128 11.71 -22.16 1.32
CA TYR A 128 13.03 -21.75 1.83
C TYR A 128 13.16 -22.00 3.34
N PRO A 129 13.02 -23.26 3.83
CA PRO A 129 12.96 -23.58 5.26
C PRO A 129 14.26 -23.29 6.02
N ASP A 130 15.40 -23.34 5.33
CA ASP A 130 16.71 -23.03 5.93
C ASP A 130 16.93 -21.53 6.11
N LYS A 131 16.17 -20.69 5.38
CA LYS A 131 16.33 -19.24 5.40
C LYS A 131 15.25 -18.53 6.23
N TYR A 132 14.03 -19.04 6.17
CA TYR A 132 12.87 -18.41 6.81
C TYR A 132 12.14 -19.38 7.73
N LYS A 133 11.68 -18.85 8.86
CA LYS A 133 10.81 -19.56 9.79
C LYS A 133 9.73 -18.64 10.32
N ARG A 134 8.66 -19.22 10.84
CA ARG A 134 7.57 -18.44 11.43
C ARG A 134 8.03 -17.80 12.75
N ALA A 135 7.64 -16.54 12.97
CA ALA A 135 7.82 -15.87 14.25
C ALA A 135 6.82 -16.34 15.31
N SER A 136 5.67 -16.94 14.91
CA SER A 136 4.62 -17.42 15.81
C SER A 136 4.48 -18.94 15.76
N ASN A 137 4.06 -19.57 16.85
CA ASN A 137 3.91 -21.03 16.98
C ASN A 137 2.59 -21.57 16.41
N GLY A 138 1.62 -20.72 16.10
CA GLY A 138 0.32 -21.15 15.64
C GLY A 138 0.23 -21.34 14.13
N LYS A 139 -0.72 -22.20 13.69
CA LYS A 139 -1.19 -22.27 12.30
C LYS A 139 -2.62 -21.79 12.25
N THR A 140 -2.93 -20.92 11.29
CA THR A 140 -4.30 -20.51 11.00
C THR A 140 -4.81 -21.32 9.82
N THR A 141 -5.99 -21.92 9.98
CA THR A 141 -6.73 -22.58 8.90
C THR A 141 -7.83 -21.64 8.43
N TYR A 142 -8.08 -21.63 7.13
CA TYR A 142 -9.09 -20.77 6.51
C TYR A 142 -10.17 -21.63 5.87
N SER A 143 -11.44 -21.31 6.14
CA SER A 143 -12.61 -21.96 5.51
C SER A 143 -12.96 -21.34 4.15
N PHE A 144 -12.16 -20.43 3.65
CA PHE A 144 -12.36 -19.72 2.38
C PHE A 144 -11.06 -19.56 1.62
N LYS A 145 -11.15 -19.38 0.31
CA LYS A 145 -10.00 -19.02 -0.55
C LYS A 145 -9.92 -17.48 -0.63
N PRO A 146 -8.84 -16.86 -0.15
CA PRO A 146 -8.69 -15.41 -0.25
C PRO A 146 -8.54 -14.97 -1.70
N ASP A 147 -9.16 -13.83 -2.02
CA ASP A 147 -9.10 -13.21 -3.33
C ASP A 147 -9.09 -11.68 -3.16
N LEU A 148 -7.93 -11.08 -3.37
CA LEU A 148 -7.75 -9.63 -3.16
C LEU A 148 -8.58 -8.79 -4.14
N SER A 149 -8.91 -9.32 -5.33
CA SER A 149 -9.72 -8.61 -6.31
C SER A 149 -11.18 -8.41 -5.89
N LYS A 150 -11.67 -9.26 -4.98
CA LYS A 150 -13.06 -9.22 -4.45
C LYS A 150 -13.25 -8.26 -3.28
N THR A 151 -12.19 -7.65 -2.78
CA THR A 151 -12.25 -6.62 -1.75
C THR A 151 -12.13 -5.25 -2.38
N PHE A 152 -12.59 -4.22 -1.66
CA PHE A 152 -12.49 -2.85 -2.14
C PHE A 152 -11.05 -2.50 -2.52
N ASN A 153 -10.86 -2.04 -3.76
CA ASN A 153 -9.59 -1.52 -4.25
C ASN A 153 -9.82 -0.52 -5.40
N ARG A 154 -8.82 0.31 -5.70
CA ARG A 154 -8.80 1.28 -6.81
C ARG A 154 -7.91 0.82 -7.97
N GLY A 155 -7.80 -0.50 -8.15
CA GLY A 155 -6.72 -1.11 -8.90
C GLY A 155 -5.47 -1.22 -8.04
N PHE A 156 -4.52 -2.08 -8.43
CA PHE A 156 -3.34 -2.36 -7.64
C PHE A 156 -2.07 -1.80 -8.26
N THR A 157 -1.11 -1.48 -7.40
CA THR A 157 0.24 -1.06 -7.76
C THR A 157 1.24 -1.55 -6.70
N ASP A 158 2.46 -1.88 -7.11
CA ASP A 158 3.61 -2.08 -6.23
C ASP A 158 4.25 -0.73 -5.80
N TYR A 159 3.70 0.36 -6.32
CA TYR A 159 4.15 1.74 -6.14
C TYR A 159 5.57 1.94 -6.68
N PHE A 160 6.52 2.40 -5.86
CA PHE A 160 7.90 2.67 -6.27
C PHE A 160 8.87 1.53 -5.91
N LEU A 161 8.37 0.33 -5.60
CA LEU A 161 9.20 -0.77 -5.11
C LEU A 161 10.37 -1.11 -6.04
N TYR A 162 10.12 -1.13 -7.35
CA TYR A 162 11.12 -1.40 -8.39
C TYR A 162 11.55 -0.15 -9.15
N GLY A 163 11.29 1.03 -8.60
CA GLY A 163 11.60 2.33 -9.19
C GLY A 163 10.35 3.14 -9.53
N ARG A 164 10.58 4.38 -9.91
CA ARG A 164 9.49 5.30 -10.28
C ARG A 164 8.87 4.91 -11.61
N LYS A 165 7.54 4.94 -11.67
CA LYS A 165 6.79 4.61 -12.88
C LYS A 165 5.53 5.48 -13.00
N PRO A 166 5.03 5.73 -14.23
CA PRO A 166 3.79 6.45 -14.45
C PRO A 166 2.55 5.59 -14.12
N GLY A 167 1.36 6.19 -14.21
CA GLY A 167 0.09 5.46 -14.14
C GLY A 167 -0.31 5.04 -12.73
N LEU A 168 0.12 5.77 -11.71
CA LEU A 168 -0.20 5.48 -10.30
C LEU A 168 -1.63 5.91 -9.92
N ALA A 169 -2.20 6.90 -10.62
CA ALA A 169 -3.57 7.36 -10.35
C ALA A 169 -4.61 6.41 -10.92
N SER A 170 -5.73 6.26 -10.21
CA SER A 170 -6.92 5.52 -10.65
C SER A 170 -7.87 6.49 -11.39
N VAL A 171 -7.46 6.96 -12.57
CA VAL A 171 -8.07 8.10 -13.29
C VAL A 171 -9.53 7.88 -13.65
N ASN A 172 -9.94 6.65 -13.94
CA ASN A 172 -11.26 6.38 -14.54
C ASN A 172 -12.33 5.96 -13.53
N THR A 173 -12.00 5.20 -12.48
CA THR A 173 -12.98 4.84 -11.42
C THR A 173 -12.28 4.32 -10.18
N PRO A 174 -12.60 4.79 -8.98
CA PRO A 174 -12.44 3.96 -7.79
C PRO A 174 -13.51 2.86 -7.87
N LYS A 175 -13.11 1.64 -7.87
CA LYS A 175 -14.03 0.51 -7.68
C LYS A 175 -14.51 0.48 -6.26
#